data_aeeae925b1dbefeb7f1c5920b9fe289a
#
_entry.id   aeeae925b1dbefeb7f1c5920b9fe289a
#
_cell.length_a   1.000
_cell.length_b   1.000
_cell.length_c   1.000
_cell.angle_alpha   90.00
_cell.angle_beta   90.00
_cell.angle_gamma   90.00
#
_symmetry.space_group_name_H-M   'P 1'
#
loop_
_entity.id
_entity.type
_entity.pdbx_description
1 polymer ?
#
loop_
_entity_poly.entity_id
_entity_poly.type
_entity_poly.pdbx_seq_one_letter_code
_entity_poly.pdbx_strand_id
1 'polypeptide(L)'
;MCSSDLGLWLDAQKGGNAWLNPYSAAAVEYVGDLVAEVQGMGFEQVVLTNVQFPKLSRKQDYGETSGVSRADQLKADIAALQSRFAGSMTLWFSYTLDQCNTNSVSLDVPAVTLGMDNLLVTADKAMDADSRTALEQSAAGQGVQHLVLHSADIFQ
;
A
#
# COMPACT_ATOMS: atom_id res chain seq x y z
N MET A 1 -3.56 -5.67 22.94
CA MET A 1 -3.51 -6.70 21.88
C MET A 1 -2.12 -7.32 21.86
N CYS A 2 -1.99 -8.64 21.95
CA CYS A 2 -0.68 -9.29 21.89
C CYS A 2 -0.11 -9.19 20.47
N SER A 3 1.19 -9.03 20.33
CA SER A 3 1.86 -8.94 19.03
C SER A 3 1.64 -10.18 18.15
N SER A 4 1.37 -11.33 18.76
CA SER A 4 1.02 -12.57 18.04
C SER A 4 -0.30 -12.48 17.27
N ASP A 5 -1.24 -11.66 17.73
CA ASP A 5 -2.56 -11.51 17.10
C ASP A 5 -2.50 -10.68 15.83
N LEU A 6 -1.49 -9.81 15.73
CA LEU A 6 -1.26 -8.93 14.58
C LEU A 6 -0.39 -9.58 13.49
N GLY A 7 0.18 -10.75 13.73
CA GLY A 7 1.06 -11.42 12.79
C GLY A 7 2.32 -10.61 12.47
N LEU A 8 2.95 -10.03 13.50
CA LEU A 8 4.17 -9.23 13.33
C LEU A 8 5.35 -10.08 12.89
N TRP A 9 6.08 -9.61 11.90
CA TRP A 9 7.34 -10.18 11.44
C TRP A 9 8.48 -9.18 11.53
N LEU A 10 9.69 -9.73 11.52
CA LEU A 10 10.91 -8.96 11.24
C LEU A 10 11.39 -9.28 9.82
N ASP A 11 11.73 -8.25 9.06
CA ASP A 11 12.25 -8.39 7.68
C ASP A 11 13.71 -8.85 7.62
N ALA A 12 14.41 -8.90 8.76
CA ALA A 12 15.74 -9.46 8.91
C ALA A 12 15.90 -10.20 10.23
N GLN A 13 16.87 -11.14 10.32
CA GLN A 13 17.13 -11.92 11.53
C GLN A 13 17.67 -11.09 12.70
N LYS A 14 18.39 -10.02 12.40
CA LYS A 14 18.94 -9.11 13.40
C LYS A 14 18.67 -7.67 12.97
N GLY A 15 18.02 -6.91 13.83
CA GLY A 15 17.78 -5.48 13.61
C GLY A 15 16.82 -5.16 12.46
N GLY A 16 15.99 -6.11 12.05
CA GLY A 16 14.98 -5.90 11.03
C GLY A 16 13.82 -5.03 11.51
N ASN A 17 13.09 -4.45 10.55
CA ASN A 17 11.87 -3.71 10.82
C ASN A 17 10.70 -4.66 11.08
N ALA A 18 9.81 -4.27 11.97
CA ALA A 18 8.59 -5.01 12.23
C ALA A 18 7.55 -4.74 11.13
N TRP A 19 6.93 -5.81 10.64
CA TRP A 19 5.88 -5.76 9.61
C TRP A 19 4.61 -6.43 10.11
N LEU A 20 3.46 -5.87 9.74
CA LEU A 20 2.17 -6.52 9.92
C LEU A 20 1.93 -7.53 8.80
N ASN A 21 1.36 -8.69 9.15
CA ASN A 21 0.99 -9.69 8.15
C ASN A 21 -0.27 -9.26 7.38
N PRO A 22 -0.19 -9.02 6.07
CA PRO A 22 -1.36 -8.65 5.27
C PRO A 22 -2.49 -9.69 5.27
N TYR A 23 -2.18 -10.96 5.52
CA TYR A 23 -3.18 -12.04 5.66
C TYR A 23 -3.91 -12.01 7.02
N SER A 24 -3.43 -11.24 8.00
CA SER A 24 -4.07 -11.13 9.31
C SER A 24 -5.21 -10.13 9.28
N ALA A 25 -6.44 -10.59 9.47
CA ALA A 25 -7.60 -9.71 9.61
C ALA A 25 -7.45 -8.72 10.78
N ALA A 26 -6.84 -9.16 11.88
CA ALA A 26 -6.55 -8.30 13.03
C ALA A 26 -5.55 -7.19 12.70
N ALA A 27 -4.58 -7.45 11.82
CA ALA A 27 -3.62 -6.44 11.36
C ALA A 27 -4.31 -5.36 10.50
N VAL A 28 -5.19 -5.76 9.59
CA VAL A 28 -5.97 -4.81 8.76
C VAL A 28 -6.91 -3.98 9.63
N GLU A 29 -7.60 -4.60 10.60
CA GLU A 29 -8.44 -3.90 11.56
C GLU A 29 -7.64 -2.89 12.39
N TYR A 30 -6.45 -3.26 12.85
CA TYR A 30 -5.56 -2.38 13.58
C TYR A 30 -5.16 -1.13 12.76
N VAL A 31 -4.80 -1.31 11.49
CA VAL A 31 -4.51 -0.18 10.58
C VAL A 31 -5.74 0.71 10.42
N GLY A 32 -6.92 0.11 10.25
CA GLY A 32 -8.19 0.84 10.19
C GLY A 32 -8.47 1.64 11.47
N ASP A 33 -8.18 1.09 12.64
CA ASP A 33 -8.34 1.79 13.92
C ASP A 33 -7.40 2.98 14.05
N LEU A 34 -6.15 2.86 13.56
CA LEU A 34 -5.22 3.99 13.50
C LEU A 34 -5.73 5.10 12.58
N VAL A 35 -6.30 4.75 11.42
CA VAL A 35 -6.92 5.73 10.51
C VAL A 35 -8.11 6.41 11.18
N ALA A 36 -8.95 5.66 11.91
CA ALA A 36 -10.09 6.22 12.66
C ALA A 36 -9.61 7.18 13.76
N GLU A 37 -8.50 6.88 14.42
CA GLU A 37 -7.90 7.77 15.42
C GLU A 37 -7.42 9.08 14.78
N VAL A 38 -6.74 9.01 13.64
CA VAL A 38 -6.32 10.19 12.86
C VAL A 38 -7.54 11.02 12.42
N GLN A 39 -8.61 10.38 12.00
CA GLN A 39 -9.88 11.04 11.69
C GLN A 39 -10.45 11.76 12.92
N GLY A 40 -10.41 11.13 14.08
CA GLY A 40 -10.84 11.74 15.35
C GLY A 40 -10.02 12.96 15.75
N MET A 41 -8.80 13.11 15.26
CA MET A 41 -7.96 14.29 15.44
C MET A 41 -8.32 15.45 14.49
N GLY A 42 -9.27 15.25 13.56
CA GLY A 42 -9.75 16.27 12.63
C GLY A 42 -9.09 16.23 11.24
N PHE A 43 -8.27 15.22 10.93
CA PHE A 43 -7.74 15.06 9.59
C PHE A 43 -8.79 14.48 8.64
N GLU A 44 -8.81 14.98 7.42
CA GLU A 44 -9.76 14.55 6.38
C GLU A 44 -9.11 13.61 5.35
N GLN A 45 -7.79 13.56 5.32
CA GLN A 45 -7.01 12.75 4.39
C GLN A 45 -5.84 12.09 5.12
N VAL A 46 -5.49 10.90 4.68
CA VAL A 46 -4.32 10.15 5.15
C VAL A 46 -3.62 9.45 4.01
N VAL A 47 -2.30 9.39 4.08
CA VAL A 47 -1.48 8.62 3.14
C VAL A 47 -1.00 7.36 3.85
N LEU A 48 -1.36 6.21 3.31
CA LEU A 48 -0.88 4.90 3.76
C LEU A 48 0.33 4.49 2.93
N THR A 49 1.44 4.26 3.60
CA THR A 49 2.69 3.80 2.99
C THR A 49 2.96 2.35 3.36
N ASN A 50 3.77 1.66 2.56
CA ASN A 50 4.19 0.28 2.82
C ASN A 50 3.01 -0.72 2.96
N VAL A 51 1.91 -0.49 2.25
CA VAL A 51 0.84 -1.48 2.12
C VAL A 51 1.28 -2.51 1.09
N GLN A 52 2.16 -3.39 1.53
CA GLN A 52 2.91 -4.33 0.71
C GLN A 52 3.47 -5.46 1.56
N PHE A 53 4.00 -6.49 0.91
CA PHE A 53 4.80 -7.51 1.58
C PHE A 53 6.25 -7.05 1.70
N PRO A 54 6.95 -7.36 2.81
CA PRO A 54 8.35 -7.01 2.96
C PRO A 54 9.23 -7.82 1.97
N LYS A 55 10.34 -7.22 1.56
CA LYS A 55 11.40 -7.96 0.85
C LYS A 55 12.13 -8.83 1.86
N LEU A 56 11.91 -10.12 1.79
CA LEU A 56 12.52 -11.09 2.71
C LEU A 56 13.67 -11.81 2.04
N SER A 57 14.73 -12.04 2.80
CA SER A 57 15.89 -12.81 2.34
C SER A 57 15.63 -14.32 2.28
N ARG A 58 14.48 -14.77 2.78
CA ARG A 58 14.07 -16.18 2.85
C ARG A 58 12.56 -16.32 2.74
N LYS A 59 12.11 -17.54 2.43
CA LYS A 59 10.68 -17.87 2.41
C LYS A 59 10.05 -17.57 3.78
N GLN A 60 8.94 -16.85 3.76
CA GLN A 60 8.17 -16.49 4.94
C GLN A 60 6.95 -17.39 5.08
N ASP A 61 6.64 -17.76 6.31
CA ASP A 61 5.37 -18.42 6.66
C ASP A 61 4.33 -17.32 6.95
N TYR A 62 3.32 -17.24 6.10
CA TYR A 62 2.20 -16.30 6.26
C TYR A 62 1.06 -16.83 7.11
N GLY A 63 1.19 -18.07 7.63
CA GLY A 63 0.10 -18.75 8.33
C GLY A 63 -1.01 -19.21 7.39
N GLU A 64 -2.25 -19.10 7.82
CA GLU A 64 -3.41 -19.47 7.02
C GLU A 64 -3.69 -18.42 5.94
N THR A 65 -3.52 -18.80 4.70
CA THR A 65 -3.74 -17.92 3.54
C THR A 65 -5.03 -18.26 2.76
N SER A 66 -5.69 -19.37 3.09
CA SER A 66 -6.88 -19.89 2.38
C SER A 66 -6.68 -20.00 0.86
N GLY A 67 -5.45 -20.19 0.40
CA GLY A 67 -5.11 -20.23 -1.02
C GLY A 67 -5.15 -18.90 -1.75
N VAL A 68 -5.33 -17.79 -1.04
CA VAL A 68 -5.36 -16.45 -1.61
C VAL A 68 -3.93 -15.99 -1.97
N SER A 69 -3.75 -15.48 -3.19
CA SER A 69 -2.45 -14.94 -3.60
C SER A 69 -2.11 -13.66 -2.83
N ARG A 70 -0.82 -13.32 -2.74
CA ARG A 70 -0.38 -12.09 -2.07
C ARG A 70 -1.00 -10.84 -2.71
N ALA A 71 -1.04 -10.77 -4.03
CA ALA A 71 -1.66 -9.66 -4.74
C ALA A 71 -3.16 -9.55 -4.46
N ASP A 72 -3.88 -10.67 -4.45
CA ASP A 72 -5.31 -10.67 -4.16
C ASP A 72 -5.60 -10.31 -2.70
N GLN A 73 -4.72 -10.72 -1.78
CA GLN A 73 -4.83 -10.31 -0.38
C GLN A 73 -4.62 -8.81 -0.20
N LEU A 74 -3.64 -8.21 -0.87
CA LEU A 74 -3.46 -6.75 -0.83
C LEU A 74 -4.65 -6.01 -1.43
N LYS A 75 -5.22 -6.49 -2.53
CA LYS A 75 -6.45 -5.93 -3.11
C LYS A 75 -7.62 -5.98 -2.12
N ALA A 76 -7.78 -7.09 -1.43
CA ALA A 76 -8.83 -7.24 -0.42
C ALA A 76 -8.63 -6.30 0.77
N ASP A 77 -7.40 -6.15 1.25
CA ASP A 77 -7.05 -5.27 2.37
C ASP A 77 -7.29 -3.80 2.02
N ILE A 78 -6.87 -3.37 0.83
CA ILE A 78 -7.12 -2.02 0.32
C ILE A 78 -8.62 -1.76 0.18
N ALA A 79 -9.36 -2.70 -0.40
CA ALA A 79 -10.82 -2.59 -0.55
C ALA A 79 -11.53 -2.49 0.80
N ALA A 80 -11.12 -3.27 1.79
CA ALA A 80 -11.68 -3.22 3.15
C ALA A 80 -11.45 -1.87 3.82
N LEU A 81 -10.25 -1.31 3.71
CA LEU A 81 -9.92 0.01 4.26
C LEU A 81 -10.72 1.12 3.56
N GLN A 82 -10.77 1.11 2.23
CA GLN A 82 -11.55 2.10 1.46
C GLN A 82 -13.04 2.02 1.79
N SER A 83 -13.59 0.82 1.91
CA SER A 83 -15.00 0.60 2.25
C SER A 83 -15.35 1.14 3.64
N ARG A 84 -14.47 0.91 4.63
CA ARG A 84 -14.67 1.39 6.02
C ARG A 84 -14.75 2.91 6.10
N PHE A 85 -13.98 3.63 5.28
CA PHE A 85 -13.87 5.09 5.33
C PHE A 85 -14.56 5.80 4.16
N ALA A 86 -15.33 5.08 3.35
CA ALA A 86 -16.05 5.68 2.22
C ALA A 86 -16.95 6.83 2.66
N GLY A 87 -16.76 8.00 2.03
CA GLY A 87 -17.52 9.21 2.32
C GLY A 87 -17.15 9.94 3.62
N SER A 88 -16.19 9.43 4.40
CA SER A 88 -15.80 10.03 5.69
C SER A 88 -14.32 10.45 5.73
N MET A 89 -13.46 9.79 5.02
CA MET A 89 -12.01 10.06 4.97
C MET A 89 -11.44 9.70 3.60
N THR A 90 -10.54 10.53 3.09
CA THR A 90 -9.84 10.23 1.83
C THR A 90 -8.57 9.44 2.13
N LEU A 91 -8.51 8.21 1.65
CA LEU A 91 -7.33 7.35 1.77
C LEU A 91 -6.49 7.42 0.50
N TRP A 92 -5.22 7.76 0.67
CA TRP A 92 -4.19 7.69 -0.36
C TRP A 92 -3.28 6.51 -0.08
N PHE A 93 -2.90 5.79 -1.13
CA PHE A 93 -1.92 4.71 -1.04
C PHE A 93 -0.67 5.13 -1.79
N SER A 94 0.49 5.05 -1.14
CA SER A 94 1.76 5.50 -1.72
C SER A 94 2.62 4.34 -2.17
N TYR A 95 3.07 4.39 -3.42
CA TYR A 95 3.98 3.43 -4.02
C TYR A 95 5.05 4.13 -4.84
N THR A 96 6.19 3.47 -5.03
CA THR A 96 7.24 3.99 -5.90
C THR A 96 6.85 3.84 -7.37
N LEU A 97 7.46 4.65 -8.23
CA LEU A 97 7.27 4.56 -9.69
C LEU A 97 7.58 3.16 -10.22
N ASP A 98 8.64 2.52 -9.71
CA ASP A 98 8.99 1.16 -10.09
C ASP A 98 7.88 0.16 -9.73
N GLN A 99 7.32 0.26 -8.52
CA GLN A 99 6.19 -0.58 -8.10
C GLN A 99 4.93 -0.35 -8.93
N CYS A 100 4.73 0.85 -9.46
CA CYS A 100 3.58 1.15 -10.33
C CYS A 100 3.71 0.52 -11.72
N ASN A 101 4.93 0.38 -12.22
CA ASN A 101 5.19 -0.04 -13.60
C ASN A 101 5.62 -1.51 -13.75
N THR A 102 6.02 -2.17 -12.66
CA THR A 102 6.59 -3.52 -12.71
C THR A 102 5.94 -4.46 -11.70
N ASN A 103 6.14 -5.76 -11.89
CA ASN A 103 5.79 -6.79 -10.93
C ASN A 103 6.89 -6.85 -9.85
N SER A 104 6.80 -5.97 -8.86
CA SER A 104 7.78 -5.92 -7.79
C SER A 104 7.67 -7.12 -6.85
N VAL A 105 8.77 -7.45 -6.17
CA VAL A 105 8.84 -8.54 -5.18
C VAL A 105 7.87 -8.33 -4.01
N SER A 106 7.54 -7.08 -3.72
CA SER A 106 6.65 -6.71 -2.60
C SER A 106 5.16 -6.80 -2.93
N LEU A 107 4.79 -6.79 -4.22
CA LEU A 107 3.40 -6.71 -4.67
C LEU A 107 3.00 -7.84 -5.59
N ASP A 108 3.92 -8.48 -6.29
CA ASP A 108 3.75 -9.48 -7.36
C ASP A 108 3.04 -8.96 -8.61
N VAL A 109 2.43 -7.78 -8.56
CA VAL A 109 1.73 -7.10 -9.66
C VAL A 109 2.07 -5.61 -9.63
N PRO A 110 1.84 -4.85 -10.72
CA PRO A 110 1.98 -3.39 -10.69
C PRO A 110 0.99 -2.77 -9.68
N ALA A 111 1.45 -1.79 -8.90
CA ALA A 111 0.64 -1.15 -7.87
C ALA A 111 -0.67 -0.55 -8.40
N VAL A 112 -0.66 -0.03 -9.63
CA VAL A 112 -1.86 0.53 -10.28
C VAL A 112 -3.02 -0.48 -10.41
N THR A 113 -2.75 -1.78 -10.30
CA THR A 113 -3.75 -2.85 -10.39
C THR A 113 -4.37 -3.24 -9.06
N LEU A 114 -3.93 -2.66 -7.94
CA LEU A 114 -4.37 -3.08 -6.59
C LEU A 114 -5.74 -2.54 -6.16
N GLY A 115 -6.36 -1.67 -6.94
CA GLY A 115 -7.74 -1.23 -6.72
C GLY A 115 -7.91 0.01 -5.84
N MET A 116 -6.84 0.78 -5.57
CA MET A 116 -6.97 2.04 -4.85
C MET A 116 -7.61 3.12 -5.73
N ASP A 117 -8.42 3.99 -5.11
CA ASP A 117 -8.99 5.15 -5.78
C ASP A 117 -7.99 6.31 -5.90
N ASN A 118 -7.16 6.50 -4.88
CA ASN A 118 -6.21 7.60 -4.81
C ASN A 118 -4.78 7.05 -4.67
N LEU A 119 -3.95 7.34 -5.65
CA LEU A 119 -2.58 6.86 -5.75
C LEU A 119 -1.59 8.02 -5.66
N LEU A 120 -0.67 7.94 -4.70
CA LEU A 120 0.48 8.83 -4.59
C LEU A 120 1.72 8.06 -5.07
N VAL A 121 2.31 8.52 -6.16
CA VAL A 121 3.51 7.90 -6.74
C VAL A 121 4.74 8.69 -6.33
N THR A 122 5.72 8.03 -5.76
CA THR A 122 7.02 8.62 -5.45
C THR A 122 8.05 8.23 -6.50
N ALA A 123 8.82 9.21 -6.97
CA ALA A 123 9.89 9.01 -7.93
C ALA A 123 11.17 9.69 -7.45
N ASP A 124 12.32 9.05 -7.68
CA ASP A 124 13.62 9.58 -7.28
C ASP A 124 14.05 10.77 -8.15
N LYS A 125 13.48 10.87 -9.35
CA LYS A 125 13.80 11.93 -10.33
C LYS A 125 12.51 12.46 -10.95
N ALA A 126 12.59 13.69 -11.47
CA ALA A 126 11.52 14.25 -12.26
C ALA A 126 11.22 13.37 -13.49
N MET A 127 9.96 13.17 -13.77
CA MET A 127 9.50 12.42 -14.94
C MET A 127 9.34 13.37 -16.13
N ASP A 128 9.70 12.88 -17.32
CA ASP A 128 9.32 13.56 -18.55
C ASP A 128 7.80 13.48 -18.79
N ALA A 129 7.29 14.35 -19.66
CA ALA A 129 5.85 14.48 -19.91
C ALA A 129 5.23 13.19 -20.49
N ASP A 130 5.96 12.48 -21.35
CA ASP A 130 5.46 11.26 -21.99
C ASP A 130 5.33 10.12 -20.97
N SER A 131 6.34 9.95 -20.12
CA SER A 131 6.33 8.94 -19.04
C SER A 131 5.23 9.23 -18.03
N ARG A 132 5.01 10.48 -17.70
CA ARG A 132 3.92 10.93 -16.81
C ARG A 132 2.56 10.60 -17.42
N THR A 133 2.34 10.96 -18.68
CA THR A 133 1.09 10.67 -19.41
C THR A 133 0.83 9.18 -19.48
N ALA A 134 1.84 8.36 -19.75
CA ALA A 134 1.72 6.91 -19.79
C ALA A 134 1.30 6.34 -18.42
N LEU A 135 1.90 6.83 -17.34
CA LEU A 135 1.52 6.43 -15.98
C LEU A 135 0.07 6.82 -15.65
N GLU A 136 -0.33 8.05 -15.95
CA GLU A 136 -1.69 8.55 -15.72
C GLU A 136 -2.73 7.71 -16.50
N GLN A 137 -2.44 7.38 -17.76
CA GLN A 137 -3.31 6.54 -18.59
C GLN A 137 -3.39 5.10 -18.06
N SER A 138 -2.26 4.53 -17.65
CA SER A 138 -2.22 3.20 -17.06
C SER A 138 -3.05 3.13 -15.77
N ALA A 139 -2.86 4.09 -14.88
CA ALA A 139 -3.61 4.18 -13.62
C ALA A 139 -5.12 4.36 -13.86
N ALA A 140 -5.50 5.27 -14.76
CA ALA A 140 -6.90 5.51 -15.11
C ALA A 140 -7.55 4.26 -15.71
N GLY A 141 -6.83 3.53 -16.56
CA GLY A 141 -7.30 2.25 -17.14
C GLY A 141 -7.54 1.16 -16.10
N GLN A 142 -6.92 1.25 -14.94
CA GLN A 142 -7.09 0.33 -13.81
C GLN A 142 -8.09 0.84 -12.75
N GLY A 143 -8.75 1.98 -12.98
CA GLY A 143 -9.77 2.53 -12.09
C GLY A 143 -9.25 3.49 -11.02
N VAL A 144 -7.98 3.88 -11.06
CA VAL A 144 -7.45 4.94 -10.18
C VAL A 144 -8.10 6.27 -10.57
N GLN A 145 -8.75 6.92 -9.60
CA GLN A 145 -9.50 8.16 -9.85
C GLN A 145 -8.62 9.40 -9.72
N HIS A 146 -7.69 9.38 -8.78
CA HIS A 146 -6.78 10.50 -8.51
C HIS A 146 -5.35 9.99 -8.39
N LEU A 147 -4.43 10.63 -9.11
CA LEU A 147 -3.01 10.34 -9.06
C LEU A 147 -2.23 11.61 -8.77
N VAL A 148 -1.37 11.56 -7.76
CA VAL A 148 -0.41 12.60 -7.42
C VAL A 148 0.99 12.04 -7.58
N LEU A 149 1.84 12.78 -8.27
CA LEU A 149 3.25 12.45 -8.44
C LEU A 149 4.09 13.35 -7.53
N HIS A 150 4.87 12.73 -6.67
CA HIS A 150 5.87 13.38 -5.83
C HIS A 150 7.27 12.95 -6.27
N SER A 151 8.08 13.89 -6.76
CA SER A 151 9.46 13.62 -7.11
C SER A 151 10.43 14.40 -6.24
N ALA A 152 11.59 13.81 -5.96
CA ALA A 152 12.59 14.40 -5.09
C ALA A 152 13.18 15.71 -5.63
N ASP A 153 13.14 15.92 -6.95
CA ASP A 153 13.72 17.10 -7.60
C ASP A 153 12.86 18.37 -7.48
N ILE A 154 11.65 18.29 -6.93
CA ILE A 154 10.76 19.45 -6.78
C ILE A 154 11.26 20.42 -5.69
N PHE A 155 12.17 19.98 -4.84
CA PHE A 155 12.69 20.75 -3.71
C PHE A 155 14.17 21.16 -3.83
N GLN A 156 14.74 21.09 -5.03
CA GLN A 156 16.09 21.60 -5.30
C GLN A 156 16.08 23.00 -5.92
#